data_761c0aba69c46d1d5f4b1fd84c0aff4b
#
_entry.id   761c0aba69c46d1d5f4b1fd84c0aff4b
#
_cell.length_a   1.000
_cell.length_b   1.000
_cell.length_c   1.000
_cell.angle_alpha   90.00
_cell.angle_beta   90.00
_cell.angle_gamma   90.00
#
_symmetry.space_group_name_H-M   'P 1'
#
loop_
_entity.id
_entity.type
_entity.pdbx_description
1 polymer ?
#
loop_
_entity_poly.entity_id
_entity_poly.type
_entity_poly.pdbx_seq_one_letter_code
_entity_poly.pdbx_strand_id
1 'polypeptide(L)'
;MDSSDPTGWDPALDAVTAAPENHQVLYEDDVVRVLSVSVPAGMREKPHHHRWPSVFVVDRLARVRDHDGVTGNEIPLPLPDKLEFPVTLKFPPQPLHFVENIDDKPFHATRVEFKRGFPSGM
;
A
#
# COMPACT_ATOMS: atom_id res chain seq x y z
N MET A 1 -7.45 15.72 -18.16
CA MET A 1 -7.15 14.35 -17.69
C MET A 1 -7.75 14.17 -16.31
N ASP A 2 -8.50 13.11 -16.11
CA ASP A 2 -9.10 12.83 -14.82
C ASP A 2 -8.00 12.39 -13.83
N SER A 3 -7.81 13.15 -12.74
CA SER A 3 -6.81 12.86 -11.72
C SER A 3 -7.09 11.57 -10.97
N SER A 4 -8.31 11.02 -11.06
CA SER A 4 -8.67 9.73 -10.47
C SER A 4 -8.25 8.55 -11.35
N ASP A 5 -7.85 8.77 -12.61
CA ASP A 5 -7.42 7.71 -13.51
C ASP A 5 -5.97 7.30 -13.20
N PRO A 6 -5.75 6.10 -12.63
CA PRO A 6 -4.40 5.68 -12.23
C PRO A 6 -3.41 5.57 -13.39
N THR A 7 -3.88 5.37 -14.63
CA THR A 7 -2.99 5.27 -15.79
C THR A 7 -2.29 6.59 -16.11
N GLY A 8 -2.85 7.71 -15.64
CA GLY A 8 -2.26 9.04 -15.82
C GLY A 8 -1.37 9.49 -14.67
N TRP A 9 -1.17 8.67 -13.65
CA TRP A 9 -0.36 9.05 -12.50
C TRP A 9 1.13 9.02 -12.84
N ASP A 10 1.88 9.93 -12.18
CA ASP A 10 3.32 10.06 -12.40
C ASP A 10 4.06 8.80 -11.94
N PRO A 11 4.75 8.08 -12.84
CA PRO A 11 5.48 6.87 -12.46
C PRO A 11 6.62 7.14 -11.47
N ALA A 12 7.12 8.38 -11.37
CA ALA A 12 8.13 8.73 -10.37
C ALA A 12 7.58 8.67 -8.93
N LEU A 13 6.27 8.72 -8.76
CA LEU A 13 5.60 8.64 -7.46
C LEU A 13 5.06 7.25 -7.15
N ASP A 14 5.31 6.26 -8.02
CA ASP A 14 5.00 4.86 -7.72
C ASP A 14 5.76 4.41 -6.46
N ALA A 15 5.12 3.57 -5.65
CA ALA A 15 5.62 3.14 -4.35
C ALA A 15 7.07 2.63 -4.39
N VAL A 16 7.43 1.83 -5.39
CA VAL A 16 8.78 1.26 -5.50
C VAL A 16 9.80 2.34 -5.85
N THR A 17 9.41 3.35 -6.61
CA THR A 17 10.29 4.44 -7.03
C THR A 17 10.39 5.52 -5.97
N ALA A 18 9.25 5.93 -5.38
CA ALA A 18 9.20 7.03 -4.43
C ALA A 18 9.56 6.64 -3.00
N ALA A 19 9.23 5.40 -2.60
CA ALA A 19 9.46 4.90 -1.24
C ALA A 19 10.16 3.52 -1.26
N PRO A 20 11.35 3.43 -1.86
CA PRO A 20 12.04 2.14 -2.03
C PRO A 20 12.48 1.51 -0.70
N GLU A 21 12.68 2.31 0.35
CA GLU A 21 13.02 1.81 1.67
C GLU A 21 11.90 0.97 2.29
N ASN A 22 10.67 1.17 1.84
CA ASN A 22 9.49 0.52 2.40
C ASN A 22 8.88 -0.52 1.48
N HIS A 23 9.29 -0.56 0.20
CA HIS A 23 8.66 -1.39 -0.83
C HIS A 23 9.74 -2.14 -1.61
N GLN A 24 9.88 -3.43 -1.34
CA GLN A 24 10.82 -4.30 -2.05
C GLN A 24 10.06 -5.22 -3.00
N VAL A 25 10.44 -5.25 -4.28
CA VAL A 25 9.86 -6.18 -5.24
C VAL A 25 10.36 -7.58 -4.96
N LEU A 26 9.45 -8.51 -4.65
CA LEU A 26 9.74 -9.92 -4.45
C LEU A 26 9.58 -10.72 -5.74
N TYR A 27 8.60 -10.34 -6.56
CA TYR A 27 8.30 -10.98 -7.82
C TYR A 27 7.55 -10.00 -8.72
N GLU A 28 7.80 -10.05 -10.01
CA GLU A 28 7.05 -9.23 -10.96
C GLU A 28 7.00 -9.88 -12.33
N ASP A 29 5.81 -9.89 -12.95
CA ASP A 29 5.60 -10.28 -14.34
C ASP A 29 4.58 -9.33 -14.99
N ASP A 30 4.02 -9.71 -16.14
CA ASP A 30 3.06 -8.87 -16.88
C ASP A 30 1.70 -8.76 -16.17
N VAL A 31 1.41 -9.63 -15.22
CA VAL A 31 0.10 -9.74 -14.57
C VAL A 31 0.13 -9.24 -13.14
N VAL A 32 1.19 -9.53 -12.39
CA VAL A 32 1.27 -9.19 -10.97
C VAL A 32 2.61 -8.59 -10.61
N ARG A 33 2.60 -7.77 -9.54
CA ARG A 33 3.81 -7.32 -8.85
C ARG A 33 3.63 -7.60 -7.37
N VAL A 34 4.53 -8.39 -6.79
CA VAL A 34 4.48 -8.76 -5.36
C VAL A 34 5.53 -7.96 -4.60
N LEU A 35 5.07 -7.24 -3.58
CA LEU A 35 5.93 -6.38 -2.76
C LEU A 35 5.99 -6.86 -1.32
N SER A 36 7.19 -6.82 -0.73
CA SER A 36 7.35 -6.78 0.71
C SER A 36 7.23 -5.33 1.16
N VAL A 37 6.31 -5.06 2.08
CA VAL A 37 6.07 -3.72 2.62
C VAL A 37 6.50 -3.70 4.07
N SER A 38 7.47 -2.84 4.41
CA SER A 38 8.00 -2.74 5.76
C SER A 38 8.01 -1.28 6.20
N VAL A 39 7.43 -1.03 7.38
CA VAL A 39 7.48 0.31 7.99
C VAL A 39 8.03 0.12 9.40
N PRO A 40 9.33 0.40 9.61
CA PRO A 40 9.95 0.31 10.93
C PRO A 40 9.25 1.16 11.98
N ALA A 41 9.44 0.80 13.25
CA ALA A 41 8.88 1.56 14.37
C ALA A 41 9.24 3.05 14.26
N GLY A 42 8.23 3.91 14.39
CA GLY A 42 8.42 5.37 14.38
C GLY A 42 8.70 5.97 13.00
N MET A 43 8.75 5.16 11.94
CA MET A 43 9.04 5.66 10.59
C MET A 43 7.79 6.17 9.89
N ARG A 44 7.97 7.22 9.09
CA ARG A 44 6.97 7.72 8.13
C ARG A 44 7.47 7.43 6.73
N GLU A 45 6.61 6.83 5.90
CA GLU A 45 6.92 6.61 4.48
C GLU A 45 6.96 7.94 3.71
N LYS A 46 7.74 7.98 2.64
CA LYS A 46 7.62 9.06 1.65
C LYS A 46 6.29 8.92 0.89
N PRO A 47 5.63 10.04 0.54
CA PRO A 47 4.39 9.98 -0.23
C PRO A 47 4.59 9.24 -1.56
N HIS A 48 3.66 8.37 -1.88
CA HIS A 48 3.68 7.53 -3.07
C HIS A 48 2.26 7.10 -3.44
N HIS A 49 2.10 6.51 -4.62
CA HIS A 49 0.82 5.93 -5.03
C HIS A 49 0.97 4.46 -5.40
N HIS A 50 -0.16 3.75 -5.46
CA HIS A 50 -0.29 2.40 -5.99
C HIS A 50 -1.33 2.43 -7.11
N ARG A 51 -0.88 2.42 -8.37
CA ARG A 51 -1.79 2.56 -9.52
C ARG A 51 -2.59 1.29 -9.83
N TRP A 52 -2.24 0.16 -9.24
CA TRP A 52 -2.94 -1.10 -9.46
C TRP A 52 -3.71 -1.52 -8.21
N PRO A 53 -4.89 -2.14 -8.37
CA PRO A 53 -5.58 -2.72 -7.24
C PRO A 53 -4.76 -3.85 -6.63
N SER A 54 -4.94 -4.11 -5.34
CA SER A 54 -4.08 -5.06 -4.64
C SER A 54 -4.81 -5.82 -3.55
N VAL A 55 -4.23 -6.99 -3.22
CA VAL A 55 -4.50 -7.73 -1.99
C VAL A 55 -3.31 -7.52 -1.07
N PHE A 56 -3.60 -7.19 0.18
CA PHE A 56 -2.62 -6.78 1.18
C PHE A 56 -2.73 -7.70 2.38
N VAL A 57 -1.68 -8.49 2.62
CA VAL A 57 -1.66 -9.51 3.68
C VAL A 57 -0.70 -9.08 4.77
N VAL A 58 -1.23 -8.72 5.94
CA VAL A 58 -0.46 -8.25 7.08
C VAL A 58 -0.05 -9.42 7.94
N ASP A 59 1.26 -9.61 8.13
CA ASP A 59 1.83 -10.64 8.97
C ASP A 59 2.45 -10.09 10.26
N ARG A 60 2.78 -8.79 10.30
CA ARG A 60 3.24 -8.10 11.51
C ARG A 60 2.47 -6.81 11.71
N LEU A 61 1.52 -6.85 12.62
CA LEU A 61 0.67 -5.71 12.92
C LEU A 61 1.37 -4.74 13.86
N ALA A 62 1.22 -3.45 13.57
CA ALA A 62 1.62 -2.35 14.44
C ALA A 62 0.55 -1.26 14.34
N ARG A 63 0.58 -0.30 15.27
CA ARG A 63 -0.31 0.86 15.17
C ARG A 63 0.21 1.78 14.08
N VAL A 64 -0.50 1.79 12.96
CA VAL A 64 -0.14 2.62 11.81
C VAL A 64 -1.29 3.56 11.47
N ARG A 65 -0.95 4.71 10.86
CA ARG A 65 -1.90 5.67 10.33
C ARG A 65 -1.59 5.91 8.87
N ASP A 66 -2.63 5.95 8.05
CA ASP A 66 -2.53 6.31 6.65
C ASP A 66 -2.91 7.78 6.47
N HIS A 67 -2.21 8.49 5.58
CA HIS A 67 -2.42 9.91 5.35
C HIS A 67 -2.50 10.21 3.87
N ASP A 68 -3.37 11.16 3.52
CA ASP A 68 -3.39 11.74 2.18
C ASP A 68 -2.05 12.43 1.90
N GLY A 69 -1.42 12.08 0.77
CA GLY A 69 -0.08 12.59 0.44
C GLY A 69 -0.05 14.04 -0.03
N VAL A 70 -1.21 14.62 -0.30
CA VAL A 70 -1.34 16.03 -0.71
C VAL A 70 -1.69 16.91 0.49
N THR A 71 -2.72 16.52 1.25
CA THR A 71 -3.25 17.34 2.36
C THR A 71 -2.64 16.99 3.71
N GLY A 72 -2.11 15.77 3.86
CA GLY A 72 -1.65 15.26 5.16
C GLY A 72 -2.77 14.76 6.06
N ASN A 73 -4.03 14.84 5.63
CA ASN A 73 -5.16 14.39 6.42
C ASN A 73 -5.13 12.86 6.60
N GLU A 74 -5.55 12.38 7.77
CA GLU A 74 -5.62 10.95 8.02
C GLU A 74 -6.72 10.31 7.17
N ILE A 75 -6.39 9.14 6.60
CA ILE A 75 -7.33 8.32 5.85
C ILE A 75 -7.73 7.14 6.74
N PRO A 76 -9.03 6.90 6.97
CA PRO A 76 -9.47 5.73 7.75
C PRO A 76 -9.00 4.42 7.13
N LEU A 77 -8.48 3.51 7.94
CA LEU A 77 -8.09 2.18 7.49
C LEU A 77 -9.32 1.27 7.43
N PRO A 78 -9.49 0.49 6.34
CA PRO A 78 -10.66 -0.40 6.17
C PRO A 78 -10.47 -1.71 6.95
N LEU A 79 -10.25 -1.61 8.26
CA LEU A 79 -10.06 -2.78 9.11
C LEU A 79 -11.41 -3.41 9.47
N PRO A 80 -11.50 -4.76 9.49
CA PRO A 80 -12.69 -5.44 9.98
C PRO A 80 -12.83 -5.25 11.50
N ASP A 81 -14.06 -5.36 12.01
CA ASP A 81 -14.35 -5.22 13.45
C ASP A 81 -13.59 -6.24 14.29
N LYS A 82 -13.39 -7.44 13.73
CA LYS A 82 -12.61 -8.51 14.37
C LYS A 82 -11.41 -8.84 13.50
N LEU A 83 -10.22 -8.73 14.09
CA LEU A 83 -8.99 -9.05 13.39
C LEU A 83 -8.69 -10.55 13.51
N GLU A 84 -8.52 -11.19 12.36
CA GLU A 84 -8.05 -12.57 12.27
C GLU A 84 -6.74 -12.57 11.49
N PHE A 85 -5.76 -13.31 11.93
CA PHE A 85 -4.46 -13.37 11.26
C PHE A 85 -4.37 -14.54 10.28
N PRO A 86 -3.74 -14.32 9.11
CA PRO A 86 -3.20 -13.03 8.65
C PRO A 86 -4.33 -12.06 8.28
N VAL A 87 -4.18 -10.80 8.67
CA VAL A 87 -5.14 -9.76 8.29
C VAL A 87 -5.01 -9.51 6.80
N THR A 88 -6.08 -9.75 6.05
CA THR A 88 -6.09 -9.64 4.59
C THR A 88 -7.06 -8.56 4.16
N LEU A 89 -6.54 -7.57 3.42
CA LEU A 89 -7.30 -6.42 2.95
C LEU A 89 -7.24 -6.34 1.43
N LYS A 90 -8.28 -5.79 0.84
CA LYS A 90 -8.39 -5.59 -0.59
C LYS A 90 -8.49 -4.09 -0.86
N PHE A 91 -7.58 -3.57 -1.67
CA PHE A 91 -7.54 -2.14 -1.98
C PHE A 91 -7.77 -1.86 -3.45
N PRO A 92 -8.57 -0.83 -3.78
CA PRO A 92 -8.54 -0.25 -5.12
C PRO A 92 -7.20 0.45 -5.35
N PRO A 93 -6.93 0.99 -6.54
CA PRO A 93 -5.78 1.87 -6.72
C PRO A 93 -5.79 2.97 -5.66
N GLN A 94 -4.62 3.26 -5.09
CA GLN A 94 -4.49 4.24 -4.02
C GLN A 94 -3.75 5.47 -4.52
N PRO A 95 -4.40 6.66 -4.53
CA PRO A 95 -3.72 7.90 -4.87
C PRO A 95 -2.63 8.24 -3.84
N LEU A 96 -1.91 9.32 -4.06
CA LEU A 96 -0.77 9.71 -3.24
C LEU A 96 -1.12 9.67 -1.75
N HIS A 97 -0.39 8.83 -1.01
CA HIS A 97 -0.57 8.63 0.42
C HIS A 97 0.76 8.26 1.08
N PHE A 98 0.79 8.26 2.38
CA PHE A 98 1.92 7.72 3.14
C PHE A 98 1.43 7.12 4.45
N VAL A 99 2.11 6.07 4.90
CA VAL A 99 1.82 5.42 6.18
C VAL A 99 2.86 5.86 7.21
N GLU A 100 2.40 6.12 8.43
CA GLU A 100 3.24 6.40 9.57
C GLU A 100 3.05 5.31 10.61
N ASN A 101 4.15 4.67 11.02
CA ASN A 101 4.13 3.72 12.12
C ASN A 101 4.32 4.48 13.43
N ILE A 102 3.25 4.55 14.23
CA ILE A 102 3.25 5.26 15.52
C ILE A 102 3.49 4.31 16.70
N ASP A 103 3.90 3.08 16.41
CA ASP A 103 4.17 2.06 17.42
C ASP A 103 5.67 1.92 17.71
N ASP A 104 6.00 1.10 18.68
CA ASP A 104 7.38 0.74 19.04
C ASP A 104 7.83 -0.59 18.40
N LYS A 105 7.04 -1.16 17.54
CA LYS A 105 7.33 -2.42 16.81
C LYS A 105 7.14 -2.25 15.32
N PRO A 106 7.81 -3.07 14.50
CA PRO A 106 7.72 -2.93 13.04
C PRO A 106 6.38 -3.41 12.50
N PHE A 107 5.95 -2.79 11.41
CA PHE A 107 4.83 -3.24 10.59
C PHE A 107 5.37 -3.97 9.36
N HIS A 108 4.76 -5.10 8.99
CA HIS A 108 5.10 -5.80 7.75
C HIS A 108 3.87 -6.38 7.08
N ALA A 109 3.85 -6.30 5.76
CA ALA A 109 2.81 -6.90 4.94
C ALA A 109 3.39 -7.35 3.59
N THR A 110 2.68 -8.25 2.93
CA THR A 110 2.90 -8.59 1.53
C THR A 110 1.77 -7.99 0.71
N ARG A 111 2.11 -7.24 -0.34
CA ARG A 111 1.14 -6.63 -1.24
C ARG A 111 1.24 -7.31 -2.61
N VAL A 112 0.11 -7.85 -3.09
CA VAL A 112 0.01 -8.40 -4.44
C VAL A 112 -0.76 -7.40 -5.27
N GLU A 113 -0.10 -6.77 -6.23
CA GLU A 113 -0.69 -5.79 -7.15
C GLU A 113 -1.08 -6.47 -8.45
N PHE A 114 -2.30 -6.22 -8.92
CA PHE A 114 -2.86 -6.84 -10.12
C PHE A 114 -2.85 -5.83 -11.26
N LYS A 115 -1.89 -5.98 -12.17
CA LYS A 115 -1.64 -5.00 -13.25
C LYS A 115 -2.79 -4.91 -14.26
N ARG A 116 -3.62 -5.96 -14.36
CA ARG A 116 -4.77 -6.03 -15.27
C ARG A 116 -6.10 -5.95 -14.51
N GLY A 117 -6.08 -5.45 -13.28
CA GLY A 117 -7.24 -5.45 -12.41
C GLY A 117 -7.45 -6.80 -11.72
N PHE A 118 -8.38 -6.84 -10.78
CA PHE A 118 -8.69 -8.08 -10.07
C PHE A 118 -9.21 -9.14 -11.01
N PRO A 119 -8.82 -10.41 -10.82
CA PRO A 119 -9.40 -11.51 -11.59
C PRO A 119 -10.91 -11.60 -11.41
N SER A 120 -11.60 -12.11 -12.42
CA SER A 120 -13.05 -12.33 -12.35
C SER A 120 -13.40 -13.25 -11.18
N GLY A 121 -14.42 -12.88 -10.41
CA GLY A 121 -14.86 -13.65 -9.24
C GLY A 121 -14.12 -13.33 -7.95
N MET A 122 -13.20 -12.41 -7.98
CA MET A 122 -12.43 -12.01 -6.80
C MET A 122 -13.13 -10.91 -6.01
#